data_ae917afdadb21af1da73956a62deb41b
#
_entry.id   ae917afdadb21af1da73956a62deb41b
#
_cell.length_a   1.000
_cell.length_b   1.000
_cell.length_c   1.000
_cell.angle_alpha   90.00
_cell.angle_beta   90.00
_cell.angle_gamma   90.00
#
_symmetry.space_group_name_H-M   'P 1'
#
loop_
_entity.id
_entity.type
_entity.pdbx_description
1 polymer ?
#
loop_
_entity_poly.entity_id
_entity_poly.type
_entity_poly.pdbx_seq_one_letter_code
_entity_poly.pdbx_strand_id
1 'polypeptide(L)'
;INFKKANILKLKKLNTSYDVIVSNPPYIELNEKKIMSKNVLGYEPHEAIFVTYDDPLVYYKKIILLAEQMKTNKSKVYFEINPKFCDDLKKHFLTTSFNDVEVQCDIFGKERMIKATNE
;
A
#
# COMPACT_ATOMS: atom_id res chain seq x y z
N ILE A 1 -17.00 7.70 12.69
CA ILE A 1 -16.00 7.77 11.60
C ILE A 1 -15.34 9.13 11.64
N ASN A 2 -14.02 9.16 11.63
CA ASN A 2 -13.23 10.38 11.59
C ASN A 2 -12.52 10.49 10.25
N PHE A 3 -12.65 11.63 9.58
CA PHE A 3 -11.95 11.93 8.33
C PHE A 3 -10.81 12.90 8.57
N LYS A 4 -9.65 12.63 8.00
CA LYS A 4 -8.47 13.49 8.10
C LYS A 4 -7.80 13.63 6.74
N LYS A 5 -7.64 14.86 6.27
CA LYS A 5 -6.83 15.16 5.08
C LYS A 5 -5.37 15.26 5.49
N ALA A 6 -4.50 14.43 4.92
CA ALA A 6 -3.07 14.48 5.18
C ALA A 6 -2.27 13.95 3.98
N ASN A 7 -1.05 14.44 3.81
CA ASN A 7 -0.10 13.85 2.87
C ASN A 7 0.69 12.76 3.60
N ILE A 8 0.45 11.50 3.24
CA ILE A 8 1.05 10.34 3.91
C ILE A 8 2.58 10.36 3.88
N LEU A 9 3.20 10.84 2.80
CA LEU A 9 4.66 10.89 2.67
C LEU A 9 5.30 11.90 3.63
N LYS A 10 4.55 12.93 4.03
CA LYS A 10 5.01 13.97 4.97
C LYS A 10 4.72 13.63 6.44
N LEU A 11 3.88 12.63 6.71
CA LEU A 11 3.59 12.22 8.07
C LEU A 11 4.83 11.61 8.73
N LYS A 12 5.18 12.10 9.92
CA LYS A 12 6.27 11.54 10.73
C LYS A 12 5.78 10.40 11.61
N LYS A 13 4.59 10.56 12.19
CA LYS A 13 3.89 9.56 13.01
C LYS A 13 2.39 9.82 12.96
N LEU A 14 1.60 8.85 13.36
CA LEU A 14 0.19 9.01 13.71
C LEU A 14 0.06 9.09 15.23
N ASN A 15 -1.02 9.70 15.72
CA ASN A 15 -1.19 9.97 17.16
C ASN A 15 -1.90 8.84 17.91
N THR A 16 -2.17 7.73 17.23
CA THR A 16 -2.90 6.61 17.83
C THR A 16 -2.41 5.29 17.25
N SER A 17 -2.56 4.21 17.99
CA SER A 17 -2.29 2.85 17.53
C SER A 17 -3.49 2.30 16.77
N TYR A 18 -3.26 1.43 15.82
CA TYR A 18 -4.29 0.77 15.03
C TYR A 18 -4.08 -0.73 15.00
N ASP A 19 -5.16 -1.48 15.18
CA ASP A 19 -5.15 -2.94 15.03
C ASP A 19 -5.20 -3.37 13.57
N VAL A 20 -5.83 -2.54 12.72
CA VAL A 20 -5.95 -2.82 11.29
C VAL A 20 -5.69 -1.55 10.48
N ILE A 21 -4.82 -1.68 9.49
CA ILE A 21 -4.55 -0.66 8.48
C ILE A 21 -4.92 -1.22 7.12
N VAL A 22 -5.75 -0.52 6.38
CA VAL A 22 -6.15 -0.89 5.00
C VAL A 22 -5.80 0.25 4.09
N SER A 23 -5.14 -0.03 2.97
CA SER A 23 -4.78 0.99 2.00
C SER A 23 -4.77 0.46 0.57
N ASN A 24 -5.21 1.32 -0.34
CA ASN A 24 -4.99 1.19 -1.78
C ASN A 24 -4.11 2.35 -2.23
N PRO A 25 -2.79 2.27 -2.03
CA PRO A 25 -1.89 3.36 -2.39
C PRO A 25 -1.66 3.42 -3.90
N PRO A 26 -1.17 4.54 -4.44
CA PRO A 26 -0.74 4.62 -5.84
C PRO A 26 0.34 3.58 -6.16
N TYR A 27 0.10 2.75 -7.18
CA TYR A 27 0.97 1.63 -7.56
C TYR A 27 1.21 1.50 -9.07
N ILE A 28 0.61 2.38 -9.88
CA ILE A 28 0.76 2.36 -11.34
C ILE A 28 1.89 3.29 -11.77
N GLU A 29 2.87 2.76 -12.49
CA GLU A 29 3.96 3.54 -13.05
C GLU A 29 3.47 4.49 -14.18
N LEU A 30 4.16 5.60 -14.39
CA LEU A 30 3.80 6.57 -15.42
C LEU A 30 3.78 6.01 -16.84
N ASN A 31 4.63 5.04 -17.14
CA ASN A 31 4.66 4.37 -18.44
C ASN A 31 3.40 3.52 -18.69
N GLU A 32 2.74 3.02 -17.66
CA GLU A 32 1.48 2.28 -17.75
C GLU A 32 0.29 3.19 -18.02
N LYS A 33 0.42 4.50 -17.77
CA LYS A 33 -0.62 5.51 -18.00
C LYS A 33 -1.16 5.49 -19.44
N LYS A 34 -0.31 5.22 -20.43
CA LYS A 34 -0.69 5.19 -21.85
C LYS A 34 -1.67 4.07 -22.17
N ILE A 35 -1.71 3.02 -21.35
CA ILE A 35 -2.52 1.82 -21.55
C ILE A 35 -3.88 1.95 -20.84
N MET A 36 -4.02 2.87 -19.91
CA MET A 36 -5.25 3.04 -19.15
C MET A 36 -6.35 3.72 -19.96
N SER A 37 -7.60 3.29 -19.72
CA SER A 37 -8.76 3.90 -20.37
C SER A 37 -8.90 5.38 -20.00
N LYS A 38 -9.42 6.18 -20.94
CA LYS A 38 -9.71 7.61 -20.70
C LYS A 38 -10.64 7.82 -19.49
N ASN A 39 -11.55 6.89 -19.23
CA ASN A 39 -12.47 6.97 -18.09
C ASN A 39 -11.72 6.97 -16.75
N VAL A 40 -10.78 6.04 -16.56
CA VAL A 40 -9.97 6.00 -15.33
C VAL A 40 -9.15 7.27 -15.18
N LEU A 41 -8.48 7.73 -16.26
CA LEU A 41 -7.65 8.93 -16.24
C LEU A 41 -8.44 10.22 -16.02
N GLY A 42 -9.72 10.25 -16.43
CA GLY A 42 -10.58 11.45 -16.36
C GLY A 42 -11.29 11.63 -15.02
N TYR A 43 -11.55 10.55 -14.26
CA TYR A 43 -12.40 10.60 -13.08
C TYR A 43 -11.66 10.36 -11.75
N GLU A 44 -10.48 9.74 -11.77
CA GLU A 44 -9.69 9.54 -10.56
C GLU A 44 -8.52 10.53 -10.49
N PRO A 45 -8.17 11.04 -9.29
CA PRO A 45 -7.00 11.89 -9.11
C PRO A 45 -5.73 11.14 -9.56
N HIS A 46 -4.90 11.76 -10.40
CA HIS A 46 -3.66 11.16 -10.90
C HIS A 46 -2.70 10.77 -9.76
N GLU A 47 -2.65 11.53 -8.67
CA GLU A 47 -1.85 11.25 -7.48
C GLU A 47 -2.31 9.99 -6.73
N ALA A 48 -3.57 9.58 -6.91
CA ALA A 48 -4.10 8.36 -6.30
C ALA A 48 -3.79 7.10 -7.10
N ILE A 49 -3.44 7.23 -8.38
CA ILE A 49 -3.24 6.10 -9.30
C ILE A 49 -1.76 5.93 -9.66
N PHE A 50 -1.03 7.03 -9.88
CA PHE A 50 0.33 6.99 -10.42
C PHE A 50 1.38 7.34 -9.36
N VAL A 51 2.47 6.60 -9.40
CA VAL A 51 3.70 6.91 -8.65
C VAL A 51 4.64 7.69 -9.57
N THR A 52 5.07 8.86 -9.13
CA THR A 52 5.95 9.76 -9.88
C THR A 52 7.39 9.75 -9.41
N TYR A 53 7.72 8.86 -8.47
CA TYR A 53 9.04 8.74 -7.88
C TYR A 53 9.79 7.55 -8.47
N ASP A 54 11.11 7.54 -8.31
CA ASP A 54 11.99 6.46 -8.75
C ASP A 54 11.70 5.11 -8.04
N ASP A 55 11.13 5.18 -6.83
CA ASP A 55 10.71 4.00 -6.08
C ASP A 55 9.19 3.78 -6.20
N PRO A 56 8.73 2.79 -7.00
CA PRO A 56 7.31 2.49 -7.15
C PRO A 56 6.64 2.02 -5.84
N LEU A 57 7.42 1.63 -4.84
CA LEU A 57 6.94 1.17 -3.53
C LEU A 57 6.95 2.27 -2.46
N VAL A 58 7.26 3.52 -2.79
CA VAL A 58 7.45 4.59 -1.81
C VAL A 58 6.27 4.77 -0.86
N TYR A 59 5.03 4.69 -1.35
CA TYR A 59 3.83 4.79 -0.53
C TYR A 59 3.65 3.58 0.38
N TYR A 60 3.86 2.37 -0.15
CA TYR A 60 3.79 1.13 0.63
C TYR A 60 4.80 1.14 1.77
N LYS A 61 6.06 1.43 1.47
CA LYS A 61 7.14 1.51 2.47
C LYS A 61 6.85 2.55 3.53
N LYS A 62 6.28 3.70 3.14
CA LYS A 62 5.89 4.75 4.08
C LYS A 62 4.78 4.31 5.01
N ILE A 63 3.74 3.65 4.49
CA ILE A 63 2.63 3.14 5.30
C ILE A 63 3.13 2.04 6.24
N ILE A 64 3.97 1.14 5.78
CA ILE A 64 4.58 0.08 6.61
C ILE A 64 5.42 0.70 7.74
N LEU A 65 6.24 1.71 7.44
CA LEU A 65 7.01 2.43 8.46
C LEU A 65 6.12 3.06 9.53
N LEU A 66 5.02 3.70 9.14
CA LEU A 66 4.04 4.26 10.08
C LEU A 66 3.35 3.16 10.89
N ALA A 67 3.01 2.03 10.25
CA ALA A 67 2.42 0.87 10.91
C ALA A 67 3.36 0.30 11.98
N GLU A 68 4.66 0.18 11.68
CA GLU A 68 5.69 -0.25 12.65
C GLU A 68 5.72 0.61 13.91
N GLN A 69 5.57 1.91 13.75
CA GLN A 69 5.60 2.86 14.87
C GLN A 69 4.35 2.81 15.75
N MET A 70 3.24 2.27 15.24
CA MET A 70 1.92 2.40 15.86
C MET A 70 1.21 1.06 16.05
N LYS A 71 1.90 -0.02 15.77
CA LYS A 71 1.33 -1.37 15.92
C LYS A 71 0.93 -1.66 17.36
N THR A 72 -0.12 -2.44 17.49
CA THR A 72 -0.45 -3.19 18.70
C THR A 72 0.18 -4.59 18.62
N ASN A 73 -0.07 -5.44 19.59
CA ASN A 73 0.51 -6.80 19.59
C ASN A 73 -0.01 -7.72 18.48
N LYS A 74 -1.11 -7.32 17.80
CA LYS A 74 -1.74 -8.10 16.73
C LYS A 74 -2.25 -7.23 15.59
N SER A 75 -1.46 -6.24 15.21
CA SER A 75 -1.82 -5.37 14.09
C SER A 75 -1.72 -6.08 12.75
N LYS A 76 -2.59 -5.68 11.84
CA LYS A 76 -2.66 -6.20 10.47
C LYS A 76 -2.61 -5.07 9.47
N VAL A 77 -1.86 -5.27 8.40
CA VAL A 77 -1.80 -4.34 7.25
C VAL A 77 -2.35 -5.04 6.03
N TYR A 78 -3.27 -4.41 5.33
CA TYR A 78 -3.87 -4.88 4.09
C TYR A 78 -3.59 -3.87 2.98
N PHE A 79 -3.08 -4.34 1.85
CA PHE A 79 -2.88 -3.52 0.66
C PHE A 79 -3.57 -4.13 -0.55
N GLU A 80 -4.14 -3.28 -1.40
CA GLU A 80 -4.27 -3.60 -2.81
C GLU A 80 -2.91 -3.36 -3.48
N ILE A 81 -2.51 -4.26 -4.38
CA ILE A 81 -1.18 -4.25 -5.01
C ILE A 81 -1.24 -4.39 -6.53
N ASN A 82 -0.23 -3.86 -7.21
CA ASN A 82 0.07 -4.27 -8.56
C ASN A 82 0.86 -5.60 -8.52
N PRO A 83 0.43 -6.66 -9.23
CA PRO A 83 1.10 -7.96 -9.24
C PRO A 83 2.59 -7.89 -9.52
N LYS A 84 3.01 -6.95 -10.34
CA LYS A 84 4.42 -6.70 -10.69
C LYS A 84 5.32 -6.50 -9.47
N PHE A 85 4.78 -5.94 -8.39
CA PHE A 85 5.54 -5.60 -7.19
C PHE A 85 5.28 -6.53 -6.01
N CYS A 86 4.54 -7.61 -6.21
CA CYS A 86 4.16 -8.53 -5.13
C CYS A 86 5.39 -9.10 -4.41
N ASP A 87 6.36 -9.63 -5.14
CA ASP A 87 7.57 -10.22 -4.56
C ASP A 87 8.45 -9.20 -3.85
N ASP A 88 8.56 -7.99 -4.36
CA ASP A 88 9.33 -6.92 -3.72
C ASP A 88 8.68 -6.46 -2.42
N LEU A 89 7.33 -6.40 -2.39
CA LEU A 89 6.60 -6.10 -1.17
C LEU A 89 6.72 -7.21 -0.12
N LYS A 90 6.64 -8.48 -0.53
CA LYS A 90 6.88 -9.62 0.38
C LYS A 90 8.27 -9.53 1.01
N LYS A 91 9.32 -9.31 0.20
CA LYS A 91 10.70 -9.14 0.70
C LYS A 91 10.80 -7.98 1.67
N HIS A 92 10.13 -6.86 1.38
CA HIS A 92 10.16 -5.71 2.27
C HIS A 92 9.47 -6.01 3.60
N PHE A 93 8.31 -6.66 3.61
CA PHE A 93 7.62 -7.06 4.84
C PHE A 93 8.49 -7.98 5.71
N LEU A 94 9.24 -8.92 5.12
CA LEU A 94 10.14 -9.82 5.86
C LEU A 94 11.27 -9.09 6.60
N THR A 95 11.54 -7.83 6.28
CA THR A 95 12.50 -6.99 7.02
C THR A 95 11.88 -6.21 8.17
N THR A 96 10.58 -6.40 8.40
CA THR A 96 9.79 -5.70 9.43
C THR A 96 9.21 -6.68 10.44
N SER A 97 8.52 -6.17 11.47
CA SER A 97 7.79 -7.04 12.38
C SER A 97 6.51 -7.63 11.77
N PHE A 98 6.02 -7.08 10.65
CA PHE A 98 4.91 -7.63 9.88
C PHE A 98 5.39 -8.73 8.92
N ASN A 99 5.91 -9.82 9.46
CA ASN A 99 6.61 -10.87 8.71
C ASN A 99 5.76 -12.11 8.40
N ASP A 100 4.56 -12.21 8.93
CA ASP A 100 3.56 -13.19 8.50
C ASP A 100 2.75 -12.60 7.34
N VAL A 101 3.06 -13.04 6.09
CA VAL A 101 2.59 -12.42 4.86
C VAL A 101 1.77 -13.40 4.03
N GLU A 102 0.53 -13.03 3.76
CA GLU A 102 -0.41 -13.75 2.89
C GLU A 102 -0.72 -12.92 1.64
N VAL A 103 -0.79 -13.57 0.48
CA VAL A 103 -1.20 -12.95 -0.79
C VAL A 103 -2.47 -13.62 -1.30
N GLN A 104 -3.39 -12.80 -1.80
CA GLN A 104 -4.63 -13.29 -2.44
C GLN A 104 -4.73 -12.78 -3.87
N CYS A 105 -5.25 -13.65 -4.73
CA CYS A 105 -5.52 -13.34 -6.12
C CYS A 105 -6.95 -12.80 -6.30
N ASP A 106 -7.14 -12.03 -7.36
CA ASP A 106 -8.45 -11.65 -7.86
C ASP A 106 -9.13 -12.82 -8.61
N ILE A 107 -10.34 -12.58 -9.10
CA ILE A 107 -11.12 -13.59 -9.85
C ILE A 107 -10.44 -14.05 -11.16
N PHE A 108 -9.44 -13.30 -11.65
CA PHE A 108 -8.66 -13.62 -12.83
C PHE A 108 -7.32 -14.32 -12.50
N GLY A 109 -7.07 -14.65 -11.23
CA GLY A 109 -5.84 -15.30 -10.79
C GLY A 109 -4.64 -14.37 -10.65
N LYS A 110 -4.84 -13.04 -10.67
CA LYS A 110 -3.76 -12.06 -10.47
C LYS A 110 -3.64 -11.68 -9.00
N GLU A 111 -2.42 -11.69 -8.50
CA GLU A 111 -2.12 -11.22 -7.13
C GLU A 111 -2.54 -9.76 -6.97
N ARG A 112 -3.53 -9.50 -6.12
CA ARG A 112 -4.14 -8.18 -5.95
C ARG A 112 -4.16 -7.69 -4.52
N MET A 113 -4.06 -8.58 -3.56
CA MET A 113 -4.15 -8.23 -2.16
C MET A 113 -3.00 -8.86 -1.40
N ILE A 114 -2.42 -8.10 -0.51
CA ILE A 114 -1.42 -8.58 0.45
C ILE A 114 -1.87 -8.22 1.85
N LYS A 115 -1.79 -9.19 2.75
CA LYS A 115 -2.00 -9.03 4.18
C LYS A 115 -0.70 -9.35 4.89
N ALA A 116 -0.32 -8.53 5.83
CA ALA A 116 0.82 -8.79 6.71
C ALA A 116 0.41 -8.59 8.18
N THR A 117 0.91 -9.47 9.05
CA THR A 117 0.59 -9.51 10.48
C THR A 117 1.87 -9.49 11.30
N ASN A 118 1.85 -8.79 12.43
CA ASN A 118 2.93 -8.76 13.41
C ASN A 118 2.58 -9.65 14.61
N GLU A 119 2.54 -10.90 14.43
CA GLU A 119 2.34 -11.85 15.54
C GLU A 119 3.63 -12.21 16.25
#